data_e80b2b15c8bad62885a89361b0cad7ab
#
_entry.id   e80b2b15c8bad62885a89361b0cad7ab
#
_cell.length_a   1.000
_cell.length_b   1.000
_cell.length_c   1.000
_cell.angle_alpha   90.00
_cell.angle_beta   90.00
_cell.angle_gamma   90.00
#
_symmetry.space_group_name_H-M   'P 1'
#
loop_
_entity.id
_entity.type
_entity.pdbx_description
1 polymer ?
#
loop_
_entity_poly.entity_id
_entity_poly.type
_entity_poly.pdbx_seq_one_letter_code
_entity_poly.pdbx_strand_id
1 'polypeptide(L)'
;MQTLIEANVHAIASAFTILPQPAMDAAAPSGIPYIHGNTSSVNVDMFQSDPKKYRNIFQLDVAEVWYGTGFVRFLTNLKNSGKWTPKNNKIHIVQGQTSYNLNISRATQEEVARTNGEWVISEVTDIQFPVQDWTPVIQSLKENDSGALMIDHWVAAELAAFAQQYAYDPVPGAIVYLQYGPSQPEFLELAAGAGEGMVWGTVYGVYADDKGMEFRKKYKAKYPGIMGMVYTGGGYDAMYILAEAWEKVGDPNNFDAVGDAIRNMNYRGINGTYKIDPDTNSGISYPNMTDDPEGGQAHLFFQVQNDEHRIIEPKQFAEVDFVPAPWM
;
A
#
# COMPACT_ATOMS: atom_id res chain seq x y z
N MET A 1 2.80 -7.65 22.63
CA MET A 1 2.31 -6.41 23.25
C MET A 1 2.57 -6.42 24.76
N GLN A 2 2.00 -7.32 25.53
CA GLN A 2 2.12 -7.35 27.00
C GLN A 2 3.57 -7.31 27.52
N THR A 3 4.46 -8.11 26.94
CA THR A 3 5.89 -8.15 27.29
C THR A 3 6.58 -6.78 27.14
N LEU A 4 6.23 -6.02 26.11
CA LEU A 4 6.78 -4.67 25.88
C LEU A 4 6.26 -3.68 26.93
N ILE A 5 4.99 -3.77 27.28
CA ILE A 5 4.37 -2.93 28.32
C ILE A 5 5.04 -3.19 29.68
N GLU A 6 5.25 -4.45 30.04
CA GLU A 6 5.91 -4.86 31.28
C GLU A 6 7.39 -4.46 31.32
N ALA A 7 8.04 -4.32 30.16
CA ALA A 7 9.41 -3.84 30.05
C ALA A 7 9.53 -2.32 30.18
N ASN A 8 8.42 -1.59 30.39
CA ASN A 8 8.38 -0.13 30.54
C ASN A 8 9.05 0.61 29.37
N VAL A 9 8.75 0.19 28.13
CA VAL A 9 9.27 0.87 26.92
C VAL A 9 8.64 2.25 26.76
N HIS A 10 9.36 3.17 26.12
CA HIS A 10 8.87 4.54 25.90
C HIS A 10 7.94 4.69 24.68
N ALA A 11 7.98 3.73 23.78
CA ALA A 11 7.05 3.60 22.65
C ALA A 11 7.01 2.16 22.16
N ILE A 12 5.97 1.83 21.41
CA ILE A 12 5.82 0.55 20.70
C ILE A 12 5.72 0.87 19.21
N ALA A 13 6.47 0.16 18.38
CA ALA A 13 6.38 0.24 16.94
C ALA A 13 6.20 -1.13 16.31
N SER A 14 5.32 -1.25 15.32
CA SER A 14 5.19 -2.44 14.50
C SER A 14 4.97 -2.08 13.03
N ALA A 15 5.56 -2.86 12.12
CA ALA A 15 5.30 -2.70 10.70
C ALA A 15 3.87 -3.16 10.36
N PHE A 16 3.53 -4.38 10.81
CA PHE A 16 2.25 -5.02 10.51
C PHE A 16 1.82 -5.95 11.63
N THR A 17 0.51 -6.04 11.85
CA THR A 17 -0.12 -6.94 12.82
C THR A 17 -1.36 -7.57 12.19
N ILE A 18 -1.35 -8.91 12.01
CA ILE A 18 -2.46 -9.65 11.37
C ILE A 18 -3.79 -9.44 12.12
N LEU A 19 -3.73 -9.39 13.44
CA LEU A 19 -4.89 -9.18 14.31
C LEU A 19 -4.72 -7.83 15.05
N PRO A 20 -5.15 -6.71 14.43
CA PRO A 20 -4.94 -5.39 15.01
C PRO A 20 -5.71 -5.18 16.32
N GLN A 21 -6.94 -5.68 16.44
CA GLN A 21 -7.78 -5.44 17.60
C GLN A 21 -7.15 -5.92 18.91
N PRO A 22 -6.64 -7.15 19.08
CA PRO A 22 -6.00 -7.55 20.33
C PRO A 22 -4.76 -6.71 20.66
N ALA A 23 -4.01 -6.27 19.63
CA ALA A 23 -2.84 -5.43 19.84
C ALA A 23 -3.22 -4.02 20.34
N MET A 24 -4.24 -3.41 19.74
CA MET A 24 -4.77 -2.10 20.14
C MET A 24 -5.39 -2.15 21.54
N ASP A 25 -6.22 -3.17 21.83
CA ASP A 25 -6.86 -3.33 23.14
C ASP A 25 -5.86 -3.54 24.26
N ALA A 26 -4.74 -4.23 23.98
CA ALA A 26 -3.66 -4.40 24.95
C ALA A 26 -2.82 -3.13 25.14
N ALA A 27 -2.58 -2.34 24.07
CA ALA A 27 -1.78 -1.13 24.11
C ALA A 27 -2.52 0.06 24.73
N ALA A 28 -3.81 0.19 24.48
CA ALA A 28 -4.61 1.35 24.84
C ALA A 28 -4.54 1.71 26.35
N PRO A 29 -4.72 0.76 27.30
CA PRO A 29 -4.68 1.08 28.73
C PRO A 29 -3.31 1.53 29.25
N SER A 30 -2.23 1.20 28.54
CA SER A 30 -0.85 1.55 28.95
C SER A 30 -0.54 3.04 28.77
N GLY A 31 -1.25 3.72 27.86
CA GLY A 31 -0.94 5.07 27.42
C GLY A 31 0.34 5.21 26.61
N ILE A 32 1.16 4.17 26.50
CA ILE A 32 2.41 4.16 25.73
C ILE A 32 2.08 4.43 24.25
N PRO A 33 2.76 5.40 23.59
CA PRO A 33 2.57 5.63 22.17
C PRO A 33 2.83 4.35 21.35
N TYR A 34 1.82 3.90 20.61
CA TYR A 34 1.91 2.76 19.71
C TYR A 34 1.74 3.23 18.27
N ILE A 35 2.79 3.12 17.47
CA ILE A 35 2.78 3.49 16.05
C ILE A 35 2.88 2.25 15.17
N HIS A 36 2.12 2.18 14.08
CA HIS A 36 2.10 1.05 13.18
C HIS A 36 1.78 1.43 11.74
N GLY A 37 2.12 0.53 10.79
CA GLY A 37 1.83 0.67 9.36
C GLY A 37 0.91 -0.46 8.87
N ASN A 38 -0.26 -0.63 9.50
CA ASN A 38 -1.16 -1.74 9.18
C ASN A 38 -1.94 -1.58 7.89
N THR A 39 -2.08 -0.36 7.37
CA THR A 39 -2.95 -0.05 6.22
C THR A 39 -4.34 -0.68 6.38
N SER A 40 -5.04 -0.33 7.46
CA SER A 40 -6.25 -1.07 7.86
C SER A 40 -7.40 -0.15 8.31
N SER A 41 -8.56 -0.30 7.68
CA SER A 41 -9.80 0.36 8.12
C SER A 41 -10.28 -0.15 9.48
N VAL A 42 -9.95 -1.39 9.86
CA VAL A 42 -10.27 -1.92 11.20
C VAL A 42 -9.63 -1.06 12.29
N ASN A 43 -8.38 -0.60 12.11
CA ASN A 43 -7.73 0.29 13.07
C ASN A 43 -8.42 1.65 13.13
N VAL A 44 -8.82 2.19 11.98
CA VAL A 44 -9.57 3.45 11.88
C VAL A 44 -10.92 3.33 12.58
N ASP A 45 -11.69 2.29 12.27
CA ASP A 45 -13.01 2.04 12.88
C ASP A 45 -12.92 1.88 14.41
N MET A 46 -11.89 1.18 14.89
CA MET A 46 -11.64 1.05 16.33
C MET A 46 -11.36 2.40 16.99
N PHE A 47 -10.46 3.21 16.39
CA PHE A 47 -10.21 4.56 16.91
C PHE A 47 -11.49 5.38 16.92
N GLN A 48 -12.25 5.41 15.83
CA GLN A 48 -13.49 6.18 15.72
C GLN A 48 -14.58 5.70 16.72
N SER A 49 -14.58 4.41 17.07
CA SER A 49 -15.52 3.87 18.05
C SER A 49 -15.29 4.38 19.47
N ASP A 50 -14.02 4.65 19.84
CA ASP A 50 -13.64 5.23 21.14
C ASP A 50 -12.30 6.00 21.01
N PRO A 51 -12.32 7.24 20.49
CA PRO A 51 -11.11 8.03 20.29
C PRO A 51 -10.33 8.31 21.58
N LYS A 52 -11.03 8.34 22.73
CA LYS A 52 -10.38 8.56 24.02
C LYS A 52 -9.60 7.32 24.47
N LYS A 53 -10.16 6.13 24.27
CA LYS A 53 -9.51 4.84 24.60
C LYS A 53 -8.25 4.63 23.78
N TYR A 54 -8.33 4.85 22.45
CA TYR A 54 -7.26 4.52 21.52
C TYR A 54 -6.37 5.72 21.14
N ARG A 55 -6.43 6.81 21.91
CA ARG A 55 -5.72 8.08 21.63
C ARG A 55 -4.19 7.96 21.49
N ASN A 56 -3.58 6.94 22.09
CA ASN A 56 -2.14 6.66 22.07
C ASN A 56 -1.70 5.74 20.93
N ILE A 57 -2.62 5.39 20.01
CA ILE A 57 -2.36 4.43 18.91
C ILE A 57 -2.48 5.15 17.58
N PHE A 58 -1.43 5.12 16.77
CA PHE A 58 -1.32 5.86 15.51
C PHE A 58 -1.04 4.91 14.36
N GLN A 59 -1.89 4.91 13.35
CA GLN A 59 -1.61 4.30 12.07
C GLN A 59 -0.85 5.29 11.20
N LEU A 60 0.44 5.04 10.93
CA LEU A 60 1.29 5.97 10.19
C LEU A 60 0.95 6.08 8.70
N ASP A 61 0.20 5.13 8.18
CA ASP A 61 -0.33 5.09 6.83
C ASP A 61 -1.87 5.23 6.82
N VAL A 62 -2.48 5.07 5.66
CA VAL A 62 -3.93 5.20 5.48
C VAL A 62 -4.63 3.85 5.41
N ALA A 63 -5.96 3.83 5.45
CA ALA A 63 -6.75 2.61 5.30
C ALA A 63 -6.65 2.02 3.89
N GLU A 64 -6.80 0.71 3.76
CA GLU A 64 -6.70 -0.08 2.53
C GLU A 64 -7.71 0.30 1.45
N VAL A 65 -8.84 0.87 1.82
CA VAL A 65 -9.88 1.29 0.86
C VAL A 65 -9.35 2.25 -0.21
N TRP A 66 -8.32 3.02 0.10
CA TRP A 66 -7.70 3.95 -0.83
C TRP A 66 -6.95 3.26 -1.98
N TYR A 67 -6.56 2.00 -1.84
CA TYR A 67 -6.03 1.22 -2.95
C TYR A 67 -7.04 1.06 -4.07
N GLY A 68 -8.29 0.72 -3.72
CA GLY A 68 -9.36 0.53 -4.69
C GLY A 68 -9.70 1.82 -5.45
N THR A 69 -9.96 2.91 -4.71
CA THR A 69 -10.21 4.24 -5.29
C THR A 69 -9.05 4.70 -6.17
N GLY A 70 -7.81 4.54 -5.68
CA GLY A 70 -6.62 4.94 -6.41
C GLY A 70 -6.38 4.14 -7.68
N PHE A 71 -6.69 2.84 -7.69
CA PHE A 71 -6.57 2.00 -8.89
C PHE A 71 -7.44 2.51 -10.04
N VAL A 72 -8.71 2.82 -9.78
CA VAL A 72 -9.61 3.36 -10.82
C VAL A 72 -9.13 4.72 -11.33
N ARG A 73 -8.66 5.59 -10.43
CA ARG A 73 -8.04 6.87 -10.81
C ARG A 73 -6.80 6.67 -11.67
N PHE A 74 -5.93 5.71 -11.32
CA PHE A 74 -4.73 5.37 -12.10
C PHE A 74 -5.11 4.96 -13.53
N LEU A 75 -6.08 4.09 -13.72
CA LEU A 75 -6.55 3.68 -15.04
C LEU A 75 -7.05 4.87 -15.85
N THR A 76 -7.85 5.75 -15.21
CA THR A 76 -8.39 6.96 -15.84
C THR A 76 -7.29 7.94 -16.24
N ASN A 77 -6.31 8.19 -15.37
CA ASN A 77 -5.17 9.06 -15.65
C ASN A 77 -4.32 8.51 -16.79
N LEU A 78 -4.03 7.22 -16.76
CA LEU A 78 -3.20 6.59 -17.78
C LEU A 78 -3.86 6.65 -19.17
N LYS A 79 -5.17 6.38 -19.24
CA LYS A 79 -5.99 6.54 -20.44
C LYS A 79 -5.99 8.00 -20.93
N ASN A 80 -6.27 8.95 -20.04
CA ASN A 80 -6.39 10.37 -20.39
C ASN A 80 -5.04 10.99 -20.80
N SER A 81 -3.93 10.46 -20.30
CA SER A 81 -2.58 10.88 -20.72
C SER A 81 -2.19 10.39 -22.13
N GLY A 82 -2.97 9.47 -22.70
CA GLY A 82 -2.68 8.83 -24.00
C GLY A 82 -1.54 7.80 -23.94
N LYS A 83 -1.00 7.50 -22.76
CA LYS A 83 0.06 6.49 -22.58
C LYS A 83 -0.44 5.05 -22.71
N TRP A 84 -1.74 4.88 -22.57
CA TRP A 84 -2.43 3.60 -22.72
C TRP A 84 -3.81 3.80 -23.33
N THR A 85 -4.13 2.96 -24.32
CA THR A 85 -5.47 2.87 -24.90
C THR A 85 -6.08 1.55 -24.49
N PRO A 86 -7.06 1.53 -23.56
CA PRO A 86 -7.69 0.29 -23.14
C PRO A 86 -8.43 -0.37 -24.31
N LYS A 87 -8.30 -1.69 -24.48
CA LYS A 87 -9.04 -2.44 -25.51
C LYS A 87 -10.57 -2.41 -25.27
N ASN A 88 -10.98 -2.26 -24.02
CA ASN A 88 -12.35 -2.01 -23.59
C ASN A 88 -12.32 -1.40 -22.17
N ASN A 89 -13.48 -1.00 -21.65
CA ASN A 89 -13.62 -0.37 -20.34
C ASN A 89 -13.96 -1.35 -19.20
N LYS A 90 -13.74 -2.63 -19.41
CA LYS A 90 -14.04 -3.67 -18.41
C LYS A 90 -12.89 -3.83 -17.42
N ILE A 91 -13.24 -3.98 -16.16
CA ILE A 91 -12.34 -4.34 -15.08
C ILE A 91 -12.78 -5.70 -14.53
N HIS A 92 -11.87 -6.67 -14.47
CA HIS A 92 -12.06 -7.94 -13.78
C HIS A 92 -11.27 -7.90 -12.46
N ILE A 93 -11.97 -8.12 -11.34
CA ILE A 93 -11.36 -8.17 -10.01
C ILE A 93 -11.22 -9.64 -9.61
N VAL A 94 -10.01 -10.05 -9.26
CA VAL A 94 -9.72 -11.31 -8.57
C VAL A 94 -9.40 -10.99 -7.14
N GLN A 95 -10.23 -11.43 -6.17
CA GLN A 95 -10.13 -11.00 -4.78
C GLN A 95 -9.89 -12.15 -3.80
N GLY A 96 -8.94 -11.95 -2.89
CA GLY A 96 -8.79 -12.78 -1.69
C GLY A 96 -9.96 -12.61 -0.72
N GLN A 97 -10.15 -13.59 0.18
CA GLN A 97 -11.29 -13.62 1.10
C GLN A 97 -10.95 -13.07 2.51
N THR A 98 -9.92 -12.23 2.60
CA THR A 98 -9.63 -11.49 3.84
C THR A 98 -10.41 -10.17 3.86
N SER A 99 -10.68 -9.60 5.04
CA SER A 99 -11.33 -8.29 5.15
C SER A 99 -10.56 -7.20 4.39
N TYR A 100 -9.23 -7.26 4.39
CA TYR A 100 -8.37 -6.37 3.64
C TYR A 100 -8.71 -6.37 2.14
N ASN A 101 -8.70 -7.54 1.50
CA ASN A 101 -9.01 -7.66 0.08
C ASN A 101 -10.48 -7.29 -0.23
N LEU A 102 -11.42 -7.78 0.56
CA LEU A 102 -12.84 -7.46 0.37
C LEU A 102 -13.13 -5.97 0.48
N ASN A 103 -12.43 -5.24 1.36
CA ASN A 103 -12.57 -3.79 1.49
C ASN A 103 -11.98 -3.06 0.27
N ILE A 104 -10.83 -3.50 -0.27
CA ILE A 104 -10.22 -2.94 -1.48
C ILE A 104 -11.13 -3.17 -2.68
N SER A 105 -11.60 -4.40 -2.88
CA SER A 105 -12.51 -4.77 -3.97
C SER A 105 -13.80 -3.95 -3.91
N ARG A 106 -14.42 -3.84 -2.74
CA ARG A 106 -15.62 -3.00 -2.55
C ARG A 106 -15.35 -1.55 -2.91
N ALA A 107 -14.26 -0.96 -2.42
CA ALA A 107 -13.90 0.42 -2.73
C ALA A 107 -13.65 0.62 -4.24
N THR A 108 -13.05 -0.38 -4.91
CA THR A 108 -12.89 -0.37 -6.37
C THR A 108 -14.25 -0.34 -7.08
N GLN A 109 -15.19 -1.21 -6.69
CA GLN A 109 -16.53 -1.28 -7.27
C GLN A 109 -17.32 0.01 -7.06
N GLU A 110 -17.25 0.58 -5.84
CA GLU A 110 -17.88 1.86 -5.53
C GLU A 110 -17.31 3.01 -6.35
N GLU A 111 -15.99 3.04 -6.55
CA GLU A 111 -15.36 4.08 -7.36
C GLU A 111 -15.70 3.91 -8.84
N VAL A 112 -15.71 2.68 -9.37
CA VAL A 112 -16.18 2.41 -10.73
C VAL A 112 -17.60 2.90 -10.94
N ALA A 113 -18.50 2.69 -9.98
CA ALA A 113 -19.88 3.19 -10.06
C ALA A 113 -19.93 4.74 -10.17
N ARG A 114 -18.97 5.46 -9.56
CA ARG A 114 -18.87 6.92 -9.67
C ARG A 114 -18.37 7.42 -11.02
N THR A 115 -17.77 6.56 -11.84
CA THR A 115 -17.26 6.93 -13.17
C THR A 115 -18.35 7.08 -14.24
N ASN A 116 -19.64 6.87 -13.89
CA ASN A 116 -20.78 6.99 -14.80
C ASN A 116 -20.64 6.18 -16.09
N GLY A 117 -20.06 4.97 -16.00
CA GLY A 117 -19.89 4.05 -17.12
C GLY A 117 -18.59 4.23 -17.92
N GLU A 118 -17.70 5.13 -17.50
CA GLU A 118 -16.35 5.18 -18.08
C GLU A 118 -15.61 3.86 -17.85
N TRP A 119 -15.77 3.25 -16.65
CA TRP A 119 -15.33 1.91 -16.31
C TRP A 119 -16.51 1.07 -15.85
N VAL A 120 -16.43 -0.25 -16.05
CA VAL A 120 -17.43 -1.21 -15.58
C VAL A 120 -16.75 -2.43 -14.97
N ILE A 121 -17.29 -2.93 -13.88
CA ILE A 121 -16.88 -4.24 -13.35
C ILE A 121 -17.54 -5.31 -14.22
N SER A 122 -16.72 -6.10 -14.87
CA SER A 122 -17.18 -7.20 -15.71
C SER A 122 -17.37 -8.48 -14.93
N GLU A 123 -16.49 -8.72 -13.96
CA GLU A 123 -16.52 -9.91 -13.10
C GLU A 123 -15.76 -9.65 -11.80
N VAL A 124 -16.17 -10.38 -10.74
CA VAL A 124 -15.44 -10.50 -9.48
C VAL A 124 -15.26 -11.98 -9.20
N THR A 125 -14.00 -12.44 -9.21
CA THR A 125 -13.64 -13.84 -8.97
C THR A 125 -13.01 -13.98 -7.59
N ASP A 126 -13.58 -14.88 -6.78
CA ASP A 126 -13.06 -15.19 -5.44
C ASP A 126 -11.92 -16.19 -5.52
N ILE A 127 -10.83 -15.94 -4.78
CA ILE A 127 -9.75 -16.89 -4.59
C ILE A 127 -9.58 -17.28 -3.12
N GLN A 128 -9.23 -18.54 -2.90
CA GLN A 128 -8.93 -19.05 -1.56
C GLN A 128 -7.44 -18.83 -1.23
N PHE A 129 -7.14 -18.61 0.02
CA PHE A 129 -5.78 -18.54 0.54
C PHE A 129 -5.39 -19.85 1.25
N PRO A 130 -4.21 -20.43 0.99
CA PRO A 130 -3.23 -20.04 -0.04
C PRO A 130 -3.66 -20.45 -1.46
N VAL A 131 -3.27 -19.64 -2.46
CA VAL A 131 -3.51 -19.97 -3.88
C VAL A 131 -2.38 -20.88 -4.36
N GLN A 132 -2.73 -22.12 -4.72
CA GLN A 132 -1.76 -23.13 -5.18
C GLN A 132 -1.70 -23.25 -6.71
N ASP A 133 -2.79 -22.95 -7.41
CA ASP A 133 -2.90 -23.03 -8.86
C ASP A 133 -3.71 -21.86 -9.41
N TRP A 134 -3.10 -21.07 -10.27
CA TRP A 134 -3.72 -19.92 -10.91
C TRP A 134 -4.41 -20.25 -12.24
N THR A 135 -4.27 -21.49 -12.75
CA THR A 135 -4.82 -21.89 -14.04
C THR A 135 -6.32 -21.60 -14.18
N PRO A 136 -7.19 -21.93 -13.21
CA PRO A 136 -8.62 -21.65 -13.33
C PRO A 136 -8.91 -20.13 -13.36
N VAL A 137 -8.15 -19.36 -12.59
CA VAL A 137 -8.30 -17.89 -12.54
C VAL A 137 -7.87 -17.30 -13.88
N ILE A 138 -6.71 -17.68 -14.42
CA ILE A 138 -6.21 -17.21 -15.71
C ILE A 138 -7.19 -17.56 -16.82
N GLN A 139 -7.80 -18.74 -16.79
CA GLN A 139 -8.84 -19.13 -17.74
C GLN A 139 -10.05 -18.19 -17.67
N SER A 140 -10.55 -17.87 -16.46
CA SER A 140 -11.65 -16.90 -16.28
C SER A 140 -11.27 -15.49 -16.78
N LEU A 141 -10.04 -15.04 -16.50
CA LEU A 141 -9.53 -13.74 -17.02
C LEU A 141 -9.58 -13.71 -18.56
N LYS A 142 -9.21 -14.80 -19.22
CA LYS A 142 -9.22 -14.92 -20.70
C LYS A 142 -10.64 -14.95 -21.27
N GLU A 143 -11.53 -15.71 -20.66
CA GLU A 143 -12.94 -15.81 -21.09
C GLU A 143 -13.67 -14.46 -20.94
N ASN A 144 -13.38 -13.71 -19.90
CA ASN A 144 -13.97 -12.40 -19.66
C ASN A 144 -13.38 -11.30 -20.58
N ASP A 145 -12.13 -11.42 -20.97
CA ASP A 145 -11.40 -10.54 -21.88
C ASP A 145 -11.47 -9.05 -21.51
N SER A 146 -11.21 -8.74 -20.25
CA SER A 146 -11.23 -7.38 -19.72
C SER A 146 -9.98 -6.58 -20.10
N GLY A 147 -10.14 -5.24 -20.26
CA GLY A 147 -9.05 -4.31 -20.53
C GLY A 147 -8.15 -4.05 -19.32
N ALA A 148 -8.66 -4.24 -18.10
CA ALA A 148 -7.89 -4.13 -16.87
C ALA A 148 -8.18 -5.32 -15.94
N LEU A 149 -7.13 -5.88 -15.35
CA LEU A 149 -7.16 -7.03 -14.45
C LEU A 149 -6.59 -6.59 -13.10
N MET A 150 -7.41 -6.67 -12.05
CA MET A 150 -6.98 -6.40 -10.68
C MET A 150 -6.82 -7.70 -9.93
N ILE A 151 -5.59 -8.06 -9.59
CA ILE A 151 -5.29 -9.22 -8.77
C ILE A 151 -5.11 -8.73 -7.33
N ASP A 152 -6.23 -8.69 -6.62
CA ASP A 152 -6.32 -8.22 -5.25
C ASP A 152 -5.91 -9.32 -4.27
N HIS A 153 -4.59 -9.51 -4.20
CA HIS A 153 -3.93 -10.48 -3.34
C HIS A 153 -2.58 -9.92 -2.88
N TRP A 154 -2.17 -10.20 -1.64
CA TRP A 154 -1.02 -9.53 -0.99
C TRP A 154 0.20 -10.41 -0.76
N VAL A 155 0.13 -11.71 -1.02
CA VAL A 155 1.25 -12.65 -0.80
C VAL A 155 2.20 -12.65 -1.99
N ALA A 156 3.42 -12.15 -1.79
CA ALA A 156 4.41 -11.99 -2.85
C ALA A 156 4.72 -13.27 -3.64
N ALA A 157 4.92 -14.39 -2.94
CA ALA A 157 5.22 -15.68 -3.57
C ALA A 157 4.08 -16.20 -4.45
N GLU A 158 2.83 -16.01 -4.01
CA GLU A 158 1.65 -16.43 -4.78
C GLU A 158 1.43 -15.52 -5.99
N LEU A 159 1.67 -14.21 -5.87
CA LEU A 159 1.64 -13.28 -7.01
C LEU A 159 2.78 -13.52 -7.99
N ALA A 160 3.95 -13.94 -7.52
CA ALA A 160 5.04 -14.35 -8.40
C ALA A 160 4.65 -15.62 -9.20
N ALA A 161 4.00 -16.59 -8.55
CA ALA A 161 3.46 -17.77 -9.23
C ALA A 161 2.36 -17.39 -10.25
N PHE A 162 1.47 -16.44 -9.91
CA PHE A 162 0.53 -15.86 -10.86
C PHE A 162 1.27 -15.27 -12.07
N ALA A 163 2.27 -14.42 -11.85
CA ALA A 163 3.01 -13.78 -12.93
C ALA A 163 3.66 -14.83 -13.86
N GLN A 164 4.29 -15.85 -13.30
CA GLN A 164 4.88 -16.95 -14.09
C GLN A 164 3.85 -17.70 -14.94
N GLN A 165 2.69 -18.06 -14.37
CA GLN A 165 1.65 -18.77 -15.09
C GLN A 165 0.97 -17.88 -16.14
N TYR A 166 0.69 -16.60 -15.79
CA TYR A 166 0.07 -15.64 -16.69
C TYR A 166 0.94 -15.31 -17.91
N ALA A 167 2.27 -15.22 -17.74
CA ALA A 167 3.19 -14.93 -18.83
C ALA A 167 3.19 -15.96 -19.97
N TYR A 168 2.75 -17.20 -19.71
CA TYR A 168 2.64 -18.23 -20.74
C TYR A 168 1.50 -17.97 -21.72
N ASP A 169 0.39 -17.42 -21.23
CA ASP A 169 -0.81 -17.26 -22.05
C ASP A 169 -1.63 -16.05 -21.52
N PRO A 170 -1.09 -14.84 -21.71
CA PRO A 170 -1.67 -13.63 -21.15
C PRO A 170 -2.94 -13.19 -21.88
N VAL A 171 -3.77 -12.38 -21.24
CA VAL A 171 -4.89 -11.66 -21.86
C VAL A 171 -4.33 -10.53 -22.74
N PRO A 172 -4.43 -10.61 -24.08
CA PRO A 172 -3.82 -9.59 -24.94
C PRO A 172 -4.37 -8.18 -24.70
N GLY A 173 -3.51 -7.18 -24.62
CA GLY A 173 -3.90 -5.77 -24.46
C GLY A 173 -4.46 -5.39 -23.09
N ALA A 174 -4.43 -6.28 -22.10
CA ALA A 174 -4.89 -5.99 -20.75
C ALA A 174 -3.78 -5.41 -19.87
N ILE A 175 -4.10 -4.36 -19.08
CA ILE A 175 -3.25 -3.96 -17.98
C ILE A 175 -3.43 -4.93 -16.81
N VAL A 176 -2.34 -5.38 -16.20
CA VAL A 176 -2.34 -6.24 -15.01
C VAL A 176 -1.88 -5.44 -13.81
N TYR A 177 -2.76 -5.31 -12.83
CA TYR A 177 -2.47 -4.68 -11.55
C TYR A 177 -2.43 -5.73 -10.45
N LEU A 178 -1.30 -5.79 -9.75
CA LEU A 178 -1.07 -6.65 -8.60
C LEU A 178 -1.17 -5.81 -7.32
N GLN A 179 -2.06 -6.18 -6.43
CA GLN A 179 -2.23 -5.43 -5.20
C GLN A 179 -1.04 -5.68 -4.25
N TYR A 180 -0.32 -4.62 -3.87
CA TYR A 180 0.67 -4.54 -2.80
C TYR A 180 1.81 -5.60 -2.80
N GLY A 181 1.51 -6.89 -3.02
CA GLY A 181 2.46 -8.00 -2.83
C GLY A 181 3.83 -7.81 -3.51
N PRO A 182 3.91 -7.23 -4.72
CA PRO A 182 5.20 -6.95 -5.35
C PRO A 182 6.12 -6.01 -4.57
N SER A 183 5.61 -5.28 -3.58
CA SER A 183 6.44 -4.45 -2.68
C SER A 183 7.47 -5.24 -1.87
N GLN A 184 7.27 -6.55 -1.73
CA GLN A 184 8.12 -7.44 -0.96
C GLN A 184 9.25 -8.00 -1.84
N PRO A 185 10.48 -8.17 -1.28
CA PRO A 185 11.66 -8.63 -2.05
C PRO A 185 11.44 -9.92 -2.83
N GLU A 186 10.69 -10.85 -2.23
CA GLU A 186 10.46 -12.19 -2.78
C GLU A 186 9.75 -12.19 -4.13
N PHE A 187 8.97 -11.13 -4.43
CA PHE A 187 8.22 -11.09 -5.69
C PHE A 187 9.15 -11.11 -6.90
N LEU A 188 10.11 -10.18 -6.99
CA LEU A 188 11.04 -10.14 -8.14
C LEU A 188 11.93 -11.38 -8.21
N GLU A 189 12.41 -11.85 -7.04
CA GLU A 189 13.23 -13.07 -6.98
C GLU A 189 12.51 -14.29 -7.53
N LEU A 190 11.24 -14.50 -7.12
CA LEU A 190 10.44 -15.65 -7.51
C LEU A 190 9.79 -15.51 -8.87
N ALA A 191 9.39 -14.30 -9.27
CA ALA A 191 8.80 -14.06 -10.59
C ALA A 191 9.81 -14.27 -11.73
N ALA A 192 11.11 -14.12 -11.46
CA ALA A 192 12.19 -14.42 -12.40
C ALA A 192 11.98 -13.78 -13.79
N GLY A 193 11.63 -12.50 -13.83
CA GLY A 193 11.36 -11.73 -15.05
C GLY A 193 9.92 -11.84 -15.57
N ALA A 194 9.08 -12.77 -15.09
CA ALA A 194 7.70 -12.91 -15.53
C ALA A 194 6.78 -11.74 -15.10
N GLY A 195 7.23 -10.92 -14.16
CA GLY A 195 6.52 -9.71 -13.73
C GLY A 195 6.69 -8.50 -14.64
N GLU A 196 7.53 -8.58 -15.69
CA GLU A 196 7.82 -7.46 -16.58
C GLU A 196 6.55 -6.84 -17.17
N GLY A 197 6.42 -5.52 -17.05
CA GLY A 197 5.24 -4.77 -17.50
C GLY A 197 4.05 -4.77 -16.54
N MET A 198 4.01 -5.63 -15.51
CA MET A 198 2.95 -5.61 -14.50
C MET A 198 3.04 -4.37 -13.63
N VAL A 199 1.88 -3.84 -13.25
CA VAL A 199 1.74 -2.65 -12.41
C VAL A 199 1.32 -3.07 -11.01
N TRP A 200 1.77 -2.33 -10.00
CA TRP A 200 1.29 -2.47 -8.63
C TRP A 200 1.26 -1.11 -7.93
N GLY A 201 0.54 -1.01 -6.82
CA GLY A 201 0.43 0.26 -6.10
C GLY A 201 0.62 0.11 -4.60
N THR A 202 0.99 1.23 -3.96
CA THR A 202 1.00 1.34 -2.51
C THR A 202 0.73 2.77 -2.04
N VAL A 203 0.00 2.88 -0.94
CA VAL A 203 -0.25 4.14 -0.23
C VAL A 203 0.84 4.45 0.81
N TYR A 204 1.88 3.62 0.90
CA TYR A 204 2.93 3.67 1.90
C TYR A 204 4.29 3.23 1.34
N GLY A 205 4.78 3.88 0.28
CA GLY A 205 5.96 3.45 -0.47
C GLY A 205 7.18 4.36 -0.35
N VAL A 206 8.37 3.76 -0.55
CA VAL A 206 9.64 4.50 -0.62
C VAL A 206 9.68 5.34 -1.89
N TYR A 207 9.85 6.65 -1.75
CA TYR A 207 9.93 7.58 -2.88
C TYR A 207 11.24 7.44 -3.66
N ALA A 208 11.26 8.06 -4.85
CA ALA A 208 12.45 8.16 -5.70
C ALA A 208 13.01 9.59 -5.78
N ASP A 209 12.62 10.46 -4.84
CA ASP A 209 13.26 11.75 -4.68
C ASP A 209 14.67 11.63 -4.07
N ASP A 210 15.40 12.73 -3.96
CA ASP A 210 16.78 12.74 -3.46
C ASP A 210 16.91 12.00 -2.12
N LYS A 211 15.96 12.20 -1.19
CA LYS A 211 15.95 11.56 0.12
C LYS A 211 15.72 10.05 0.01
N GLY A 212 14.74 9.64 -0.78
CA GLY A 212 14.43 8.23 -1.03
C GLY A 212 15.56 7.52 -1.77
N MET A 213 16.16 8.15 -2.78
CA MET A 213 17.29 7.58 -3.53
C MET A 213 18.55 7.43 -2.68
N GLU A 214 18.84 8.40 -1.80
CA GLU A 214 19.95 8.29 -0.84
C GLU A 214 19.70 7.14 0.14
N PHE A 215 18.47 6.99 0.65
CA PHE A 215 18.09 5.87 1.50
C PHE A 215 18.26 4.53 0.78
N ARG A 216 17.71 4.38 -0.44
CA ARG A 216 17.85 3.15 -1.26
C ARG A 216 19.32 2.78 -1.45
N LYS A 217 20.18 3.77 -1.74
CA LYS A 217 21.63 3.57 -1.89
C LYS A 217 22.29 3.08 -0.60
N LYS A 218 22.01 3.73 0.52
CA LYS A 218 22.56 3.37 1.84
C LYS A 218 22.08 1.98 2.28
N TYR A 219 20.81 1.68 2.05
CA TYR A 219 20.22 0.39 2.39
C TYR A 219 20.90 -0.74 1.61
N LYS A 220 20.98 -0.63 0.28
CA LYS A 220 21.64 -1.63 -0.59
C LYS A 220 23.13 -1.83 -0.24
N ALA A 221 23.82 -0.79 0.17
CA ALA A 221 25.22 -0.89 0.61
C ALA A 221 25.39 -1.68 1.91
N LYS A 222 24.39 -1.65 2.80
CA LYS A 222 24.42 -2.31 4.09
C LYS A 222 23.79 -3.71 4.07
N TYR A 223 22.74 -3.88 3.28
CA TYR A 223 21.97 -5.11 3.18
C TYR A 223 21.94 -5.57 1.72
N PRO A 224 22.65 -6.66 1.37
CA PRO A 224 22.62 -7.19 0.01
C PRO A 224 21.25 -7.80 -0.31
N GLY A 225 20.88 -7.81 -1.58
CA GLY A 225 19.62 -8.34 -2.07
C GLY A 225 18.64 -7.25 -2.52
N ILE A 226 17.40 -7.66 -2.79
CA ILE A 226 16.32 -6.76 -3.20
C ILE A 226 15.77 -6.05 -1.96
N MET A 227 15.55 -4.74 -2.07
CA MET A 227 14.96 -3.95 -1.01
C MET A 227 13.43 -3.98 -1.10
N GLY A 228 12.74 -4.23 0.01
CA GLY A 228 11.30 -4.03 0.11
C GLY A 228 10.92 -2.55 -0.02
N MET A 229 9.87 -2.25 -0.80
CA MET A 229 9.53 -0.88 -1.19
C MET A 229 8.57 -0.17 -0.22
N VAL A 230 8.13 -0.83 0.85
CA VAL A 230 7.12 -0.30 1.79
C VAL A 230 7.67 -0.24 3.21
N TYR A 231 7.72 -1.35 3.91
CA TYR A 231 8.07 -1.38 5.35
C TYR A 231 9.54 -1.04 5.63
N THR A 232 10.42 -1.18 4.65
CA THR A 232 11.83 -0.81 4.78
C THR A 232 11.98 0.70 5.08
N GLY A 233 11.30 1.55 4.31
CA GLY A 233 11.24 2.99 4.56
C GLY A 233 10.36 3.34 5.76
N GLY A 234 9.19 2.71 5.87
CA GLY A 234 8.25 2.97 6.95
C GLY A 234 8.81 2.69 8.35
N GLY A 235 9.56 1.59 8.51
CA GLY A 235 10.24 1.29 9.77
C GLY A 235 11.35 2.29 10.11
N TYR A 236 12.08 2.77 9.09
CA TYR A 236 13.07 3.83 9.27
C TYR A 236 12.40 5.13 9.72
N ASP A 237 11.36 5.57 9.01
CA ASP A 237 10.63 6.81 9.34
C ASP A 237 9.98 6.75 10.71
N ALA A 238 9.41 5.60 11.10
CA ALA A 238 8.79 5.42 12.41
C ALA A 238 9.75 5.74 13.57
N MET A 239 11.03 5.37 13.45
CA MET A 239 12.03 5.67 14.47
C MET A 239 12.37 7.17 14.50
N TYR A 240 12.42 7.85 13.37
CA TYR A 240 12.66 9.30 13.32
C TYR A 240 11.46 10.11 13.84
N ILE A 241 10.24 9.64 13.54
CA ILE A 241 9.00 10.22 14.09
C ILE A 241 9.02 10.19 15.63
N LEU A 242 9.39 9.04 16.21
CA LEU A 242 9.52 8.93 17.67
C LEU A 242 10.64 9.81 18.22
N ALA A 243 11.81 9.83 17.58
CA ALA A 243 12.93 10.64 18.02
C ALA A 243 12.58 12.14 18.01
N GLU A 244 11.95 12.64 16.95
CA GLU A 244 11.51 14.02 16.85
C GLU A 244 10.44 14.38 17.91
N ALA A 245 9.51 13.46 18.16
CA ALA A 245 8.51 13.65 19.21
C ALA A 245 9.15 13.71 20.60
N TRP A 246 10.11 12.85 20.91
CA TRP A 246 10.84 12.86 22.18
C TRP A 246 11.71 14.11 22.36
N GLU A 247 12.41 14.55 21.30
CA GLU A 247 13.19 15.81 21.33
C GLU A 247 12.28 17.00 21.61
N LYS A 248 11.13 17.07 20.97
CA LYS A 248 10.16 18.15 21.15
C LYS A 248 9.57 18.20 22.55
N VAL A 249 9.33 17.05 23.17
CA VAL A 249 8.74 16.94 24.51
C VAL A 249 9.79 17.04 25.61
N GLY A 250 11.00 16.54 25.38
CA GLY A 250 12.11 16.52 26.34
C GLY A 250 12.00 15.44 27.44
N ASP A 251 10.87 14.73 27.52
CA ASP A 251 10.64 13.61 28.44
C ASP A 251 9.89 12.47 27.72
N PRO A 252 10.57 11.37 27.37
CA PRO A 252 9.94 10.24 26.67
C PRO A 252 8.91 9.48 27.52
N ASN A 253 8.85 9.71 28.85
CA ASN A 253 7.84 9.12 29.72
C ASN A 253 6.55 9.94 29.80
N ASN A 254 6.55 11.16 29.31
CA ASN A 254 5.33 11.96 29.19
C ASN A 254 4.54 11.51 27.94
N PHE A 255 3.92 10.32 28.03
CA PHE A 255 3.26 9.66 26.92
C PHE A 255 2.15 10.49 26.27
N ASP A 256 1.42 11.27 27.06
CA ASP A 256 0.38 12.17 26.54
C ASP A 256 0.98 13.26 25.66
N ALA A 257 2.03 13.92 26.12
CA ALA A 257 2.72 14.97 25.35
C ALA A 257 3.41 14.39 24.10
N VAL A 258 4.00 13.18 24.19
CA VAL A 258 4.59 12.47 23.04
C VAL A 258 3.49 12.12 22.02
N GLY A 259 2.35 11.59 22.45
CA GLY A 259 1.22 11.33 21.59
C GLY A 259 0.69 12.59 20.89
N ASP A 260 0.61 13.70 21.61
CA ASP A 260 0.21 15.00 21.04
C ASP A 260 1.26 15.53 20.06
N ALA A 261 2.55 15.32 20.33
CA ALA A 261 3.63 15.68 19.41
C ALA A 261 3.53 14.90 18.10
N ILE A 262 3.24 13.58 18.16
CA ILE A 262 3.02 12.71 16.97
C ILE A 262 1.77 13.17 16.20
N ARG A 263 0.65 13.42 16.88
CA ARG A 263 -0.62 13.83 16.24
C ARG A 263 -0.51 15.15 15.49
N ASN A 264 0.30 16.09 15.99
CA ASN A 264 0.49 17.40 15.39
C ASN A 264 1.75 17.51 14.54
N MET A 265 2.33 16.40 14.14
CA MET A 265 3.54 16.33 13.33
C MET A 265 3.23 16.59 11.84
N ASN A 266 4.21 17.20 11.18
CA ASN A 266 4.30 17.24 9.72
C ASN A 266 5.73 16.81 9.35
N TYR A 267 5.95 15.50 9.27
CA TYR A 267 7.27 14.92 9.08
C TYR A 267 7.45 14.41 7.64
N ARG A 268 8.44 14.93 6.92
CA ARG A 268 8.82 14.43 5.59
C ARG A 268 9.84 13.31 5.73
N GLY A 269 9.32 12.07 5.65
CA GLY A 269 10.10 10.83 5.72
C GLY A 269 10.54 10.28 4.35
N ILE A 270 10.96 9.03 4.35
CA ILE A 270 11.34 8.26 3.14
C ILE A 270 10.08 7.82 2.37
N ASN A 271 9.01 7.47 3.10
CA ASN A 271 7.72 7.07 2.53
C ASN A 271 6.74 8.25 2.36
N GLY A 272 7.24 9.47 2.16
CA GLY A 272 6.41 10.64 1.97
C GLY A 272 6.21 11.48 3.23
N THR A 273 5.16 12.29 3.23
CA THR A 273 4.84 13.18 4.34
C THR A 273 3.89 12.52 5.33
N TYR A 274 4.33 12.39 6.57
CA TYR A 274 3.53 11.90 7.68
C TYR A 274 2.79 13.04 8.34
N LYS A 275 1.49 13.02 8.19
CA LYS A 275 0.55 13.92 8.84
C LYS A 275 -0.63 13.09 9.30
N ILE A 276 -1.01 13.22 10.56
CA ILE A 276 -2.09 12.45 11.15
C ILE A 276 -3.42 13.19 10.98
N ASP A 277 -4.40 12.50 10.44
CA ASP A 277 -5.78 12.95 10.40
C ASP A 277 -6.39 12.80 11.80
N PRO A 278 -6.89 13.89 12.41
CA PRO A 278 -7.43 13.85 13.77
C PRO A 278 -8.70 13.01 13.91
N ASP A 279 -9.46 12.82 12.84
CA ASP A 279 -10.72 12.06 12.86
C ASP A 279 -10.50 10.55 12.80
N THR A 280 -9.34 10.12 12.34
CA THR A 280 -9.03 8.70 12.13
C THR A 280 -7.79 8.22 12.90
N ASN A 281 -6.98 9.14 13.43
CA ASN A 281 -5.65 8.90 14.01
C ASN A 281 -4.74 8.08 13.09
N SER A 282 -4.92 8.26 11.77
CA SER A 282 -4.15 7.62 10.69
C SER A 282 -3.53 8.65 9.75
N GLY A 283 -2.63 8.20 8.87
CA GLY A 283 -2.00 9.04 7.87
C GLY A 283 -2.99 9.67 6.90
N ILE A 284 -2.55 10.71 6.18
CA ILE A 284 -3.28 11.36 5.09
C ILE A 284 -2.68 10.91 3.76
N SER A 285 -3.53 10.53 2.80
CA SER A 285 -3.13 10.08 1.46
C SER A 285 -3.31 11.18 0.41
N TYR A 286 -2.28 11.36 -0.39
CA TYR A 286 -2.33 12.17 -1.61
C TYR A 286 -2.46 11.24 -2.84
N PRO A 287 -3.29 11.54 -3.82
CA PRO A 287 -4.30 12.61 -3.88
C PRO A 287 -5.69 12.19 -3.36
N ASN A 288 -5.77 11.11 -2.57
CA ASN A 288 -7.06 10.55 -2.14
C ASN A 288 -7.80 11.45 -1.13
N MET A 289 -7.07 12.06 -0.20
CA MET A 289 -7.61 12.84 0.93
C MET A 289 -7.17 14.31 0.88
N THR A 290 -6.16 14.65 0.09
CA THR A 290 -5.64 16.01 -0.08
C THR A 290 -5.14 16.20 -1.49
N ASP A 291 -5.30 17.42 -2.05
CA ASP A 291 -4.73 17.82 -3.34
C ASP A 291 -3.29 18.35 -3.21
N ASP A 292 -2.80 18.53 -1.98
CA ASP A 292 -1.44 18.97 -1.69
C ASP A 292 -0.50 17.75 -1.63
N PRO A 293 0.45 17.62 -2.58
CA PRO A 293 1.41 16.52 -2.60
C PRO A 293 2.35 16.47 -1.39
N GLU A 294 2.53 17.62 -0.70
CA GLU A 294 3.29 17.69 0.54
C GLU A 294 2.40 17.55 1.79
N GLY A 295 1.09 17.42 1.60
CA GLY A 295 0.09 17.28 2.65
C GLY A 295 -0.16 15.86 3.14
N GLY A 296 0.45 14.85 2.52
CA GLY A 296 0.24 13.44 2.84
C GLY A 296 1.19 12.50 2.11
N GLN A 297 0.98 11.22 2.32
CA GLN A 297 1.70 10.15 1.64
C GLN A 297 1.10 9.89 0.25
N ALA A 298 1.93 9.87 -0.79
CA ALA A 298 1.45 9.63 -2.13
C ALA A 298 1.04 8.17 -2.34
N HIS A 299 -0.12 7.98 -2.97
CA HIS A 299 -0.45 6.69 -3.55
C HIS A 299 0.42 6.47 -4.78
N LEU A 300 1.52 5.75 -4.61
CA LEU A 300 2.49 5.47 -5.65
C LEU A 300 2.06 4.26 -6.46
N PHE A 301 2.17 4.38 -7.80
CA PHE A 301 2.07 3.25 -8.72
C PHE A 301 3.43 2.94 -9.30
N PHE A 302 3.77 1.68 -9.24
CA PHE A 302 5.01 1.14 -9.76
C PHE A 302 4.71 0.25 -10.96
N GLN A 303 5.66 0.17 -11.86
CA GLN A 303 5.70 -0.86 -12.90
C GLN A 303 7.00 -1.62 -12.77
N VAL A 304 6.95 -2.92 -13.00
CA VAL A 304 8.18 -3.71 -13.18
C VAL A 304 8.73 -3.42 -14.56
N GLN A 305 9.92 -2.82 -14.61
CA GLN A 305 10.64 -2.48 -15.83
C GLN A 305 12.11 -2.87 -15.69
N ASN A 306 12.60 -3.74 -16.58
CA ASN A 306 13.95 -4.30 -16.52
C ASN A 306 14.24 -5.00 -15.17
N ASP A 307 13.28 -5.76 -14.69
CA ASP A 307 13.34 -6.50 -13.42
C ASP A 307 13.56 -5.61 -12.18
N GLU A 308 13.13 -4.34 -12.26
CA GLU A 308 13.16 -3.38 -11.16
C GLU A 308 11.79 -2.72 -10.98
N HIS A 309 11.49 -2.35 -9.73
CA HIS A 309 10.31 -1.53 -9.42
C HIS A 309 10.58 -0.07 -9.76
N ARG A 310 9.81 0.50 -10.70
CA ARG A 310 9.90 1.90 -11.12
C ARG A 310 8.61 2.64 -10.83
N ILE A 311 8.68 3.78 -10.16
CA ILE A 311 7.50 4.64 -9.95
C ILE A 311 7.11 5.28 -11.27
N ILE A 312 5.84 5.09 -11.67
CA ILE A 312 5.27 5.64 -12.90
C ILE A 312 4.18 6.69 -12.64
N GLU A 313 3.59 6.71 -11.41
CA GLU A 313 2.58 7.68 -10.99
C GLU A 313 2.58 7.87 -9.47
N PRO A 314 2.19 9.05 -8.92
CA PRO A 314 1.84 10.30 -9.61
C PRO A 314 3.03 10.94 -10.34
N LYS A 315 2.74 11.73 -11.39
CA LYS A 315 3.77 12.28 -12.29
C LYS A 315 4.93 13.01 -11.58
N GLN A 316 4.63 13.75 -10.50
CA GLN A 316 5.63 14.50 -9.74
C GLN A 316 6.62 13.63 -8.97
N PHE A 317 6.28 12.36 -8.75
CA PHE A 317 7.12 11.37 -8.05
C PHE A 317 7.61 10.25 -8.98
N ALA A 318 7.19 10.28 -10.26
CA ALA A 318 7.54 9.25 -11.22
C ALA A 318 9.04 9.26 -11.57
N GLU A 319 9.64 8.08 -11.58
CA GLU A 319 11.03 7.85 -12.03
C GLU A 319 11.09 7.71 -13.56
N VAL A 320 10.06 7.08 -14.13
CA VAL A 320 9.96 6.71 -15.54
C VAL A 320 8.53 6.84 -16.03
N ASP A 321 8.34 6.82 -17.33
CA ASP A 321 7.03 6.70 -17.94
C ASP A 321 6.52 5.24 -17.93
N PHE A 322 5.19 5.10 -17.98
CA PHE A 322 4.56 3.80 -18.24
C PHE A 322 5.00 3.26 -19.61
N VAL A 323 5.30 1.98 -19.68
CA VAL A 323 5.64 1.25 -20.90
C VAL A 323 4.62 0.12 -21.11
N PRO A 324 4.07 -0.06 -22.32
CA PRO A 324 3.21 -1.20 -22.59
C PRO A 324 3.88 -2.53 -22.22
N ALA A 325 3.13 -3.42 -21.57
CA ALA A 325 3.63 -4.76 -21.23
C ALA A 325 3.84 -5.62 -22.50
N PRO A 326 4.63 -6.70 -22.43
CA PRO A 326 4.93 -7.54 -23.61
C PRO A 326 3.72 -8.12 -24.34
N TRP A 327 2.57 -8.22 -23.67
CA TRP A 327 1.31 -8.72 -24.25
C TRP A 327 0.33 -7.62 -24.70
N MET A 328 0.73 -6.35 -24.65
CA MET A 328 -0.06 -5.21 -25.07
C MET A 328 0.18 -4.79 -26.53
#